data_5707aa965ac0363492efb94be6d1646f
#
_entry.id   5707aa965ac0363492efb94be6d1646f
#
_cell.length_a   1.000
_cell.length_b   1.000
_cell.length_c   1.000
_cell.angle_alpha   90.00
_cell.angle_beta   90.00
_cell.angle_gamma   90.00
#
_symmetry.space_group_name_H-M   'P 1'
#
loop_
_entity.id
_entity.type
_entity.pdbx_description
1 polymer ?
#
loop_
_entity_poly.entity_id
_entity_poly.type
_entity_poly.pdbx_seq_one_letter_code
_entity_poly.pdbx_strand_id
1 'polypeptide(L)'
;MKIGVPKEIKPQENRIGLTPDSVKTLVSEGHEVLVENNGGFEAGFENEQYTSAGAKIVDKAEDIFNDAEIIVKVKEPQKVEVDMIRENQIVYTYLHLAAAKELTEGLIKSKSVNIAYETVTDDNGRLPLLAPMSAVAGRMSVQAGAHCLEKNQKGRGLLLGGAPGVTGGTVVILGGGVVGENAAVIATGMQAKVHIVDKSEARLKQLVGMFGDKIIPEQSDKIDLPKLVAEADLLIGGDLIPGAEAPKLVTRDMIKSMKRGSVIVDVAIDQGGCVETSKPTTHGEPTYIVDDVVHYCVANMPGGVPRTSTLALNNATLPFLVKLANNGYQKTLSEDKNFLAGLNVHKGMVTYKAVADVFGHNFVDPGEAVKN
;
A
#
# COMPACT_ATOMS: atom_id res chain seq x y z
N MET A 1 -15.42 8.21 -22.09
CA MET A 1 -14.19 7.42 -22.31
C MET A 1 -14.47 5.94 -22.07
N LYS A 2 -13.64 5.09 -22.65
CA LYS A 2 -13.68 3.64 -22.42
C LYS A 2 -12.60 3.27 -21.40
N ILE A 3 -13.03 2.68 -20.27
CA ILE A 3 -12.20 2.35 -19.12
C ILE A 3 -12.08 0.84 -19.01
N GLY A 4 -10.86 0.34 -18.93
CA GLY A 4 -10.54 -1.08 -18.86
C GLY A 4 -10.00 -1.49 -17.50
N VAL A 5 -10.50 -2.60 -16.97
CA VAL A 5 -10.13 -3.16 -15.68
C VAL A 5 -9.71 -4.61 -15.89
N PRO A 6 -8.44 -4.87 -16.21
CA PRO A 6 -7.93 -6.22 -16.31
C PRO A 6 -7.87 -6.88 -14.93
N LYS A 7 -7.92 -8.21 -14.91
CA LYS A 7 -7.61 -9.02 -13.75
C LYS A 7 -6.15 -8.84 -13.36
N GLU A 8 -5.88 -8.76 -12.06
CA GLU A 8 -4.50 -8.73 -11.58
C GLU A 8 -3.83 -10.09 -11.77
N ILE A 9 -2.63 -10.09 -12.34
CA ILE A 9 -1.87 -11.31 -12.66
C ILE A 9 -0.58 -11.43 -11.86
N LYS A 10 -0.23 -10.43 -11.04
CA LYS A 10 0.89 -10.52 -10.11
C LYS A 10 0.61 -11.63 -9.10
N PRO A 11 1.58 -12.51 -8.80
CA PRO A 11 1.36 -13.59 -7.83
C PRO A 11 0.81 -13.10 -6.49
N GLN A 12 -0.24 -13.75 -6.01
CA GLN A 12 -0.94 -13.44 -4.75
C GLN A 12 -1.59 -12.04 -4.70
N GLU A 13 -1.83 -11.40 -5.86
CA GLU A 13 -2.63 -10.20 -5.96
C GLU A 13 -4.06 -10.57 -6.33
N ASN A 14 -4.97 -10.36 -5.39
CA ASN A 14 -6.37 -10.77 -5.48
C ASN A 14 -7.33 -9.57 -5.46
N ARG A 15 -6.80 -8.34 -5.45
CA ARG A 15 -7.58 -7.11 -5.55
C ARG A 15 -7.99 -6.85 -7.00
N ILE A 16 -8.84 -5.84 -7.20
CA ILE A 16 -9.22 -5.37 -8.54
C ILE A 16 -9.28 -3.84 -8.58
N GLY A 17 -9.02 -3.25 -9.74
CA GLY A 17 -8.95 -1.81 -9.94
C GLY A 17 -10.24 -1.06 -9.66
N LEU A 18 -11.42 -1.64 -9.97
CA LEU A 18 -12.73 -1.04 -9.71
C LEU A 18 -13.69 -2.02 -9.03
N THR A 19 -14.50 -1.50 -8.11
CA THR A 19 -15.66 -2.20 -7.54
C THR A 19 -16.88 -2.04 -8.44
N PRO A 20 -17.94 -2.89 -8.30
CA PRO A 20 -19.21 -2.68 -9.00
C PRO A 20 -19.83 -1.29 -8.74
N ASP A 21 -19.74 -0.76 -7.52
CA ASP A 21 -20.24 0.58 -7.21
C ASP A 21 -19.46 1.69 -7.93
N SER A 22 -18.13 1.53 -8.05
CA SER A 22 -17.28 2.44 -8.83
C SER A 22 -17.64 2.40 -10.31
N VAL A 23 -17.90 1.20 -10.85
CA VAL A 23 -18.37 1.02 -12.23
C VAL A 23 -19.70 1.73 -12.43
N LYS A 24 -20.67 1.53 -11.53
CA LYS A 24 -21.99 2.19 -11.60
C LYS A 24 -21.85 3.71 -11.66
N THR A 25 -20.94 4.28 -10.87
CA THR A 25 -20.66 5.73 -10.89
C THR A 25 -20.14 6.15 -12.25
N LEU A 26 -19.13 5.48 -12.81
CA LEU A 26 -18.54 5.81 -14.11
C LEU A 26 -19.53 5.66 -15.26
N VAL A 27 -20.37 4.61 -15.24
CA VAL A 27 -21.41 4.40 -16.24
C VAL A 27 -22.47 5.48 -16.17
N SER A 28 -22.86 5.93 -14.95
CA SER A 28 -23.81 7.04 -14.79
C SER A 28 -23.27 8.38 -15.29
N GLU A 29 -21.94 8.56 -15.34
CA GLU A 29 -21.26 9.70 -15.95
C GLU A 29 -21.09 9.56 -17.48
N GLY A 30 -21.60 8.49 -18.09
CA GLY A 30 -21.57 8.28 -19.54
C GLY A 30 -20.33 7.56 -20.05
N HIS A 31 -19.56 6.90 -19.20
CA HIS A 31 -18.38 6.12 -19.60
C HIS A 31 -18.74 4.66 -19.86
N GLU A 32 -18.00 4.02 -20.76
CA GLU A 32 -18.04 2.58 -20.97
C GLU A 32 -16.97 1.91 -20.10
N VAL A 33 -17.35 0.85 -19.38
CA VAL A 33 -16.41 0.11 -18.51
C VAL A 33 -16.32 -1.33 -18.96
N LEU A 34 -15.10 -1.80 -19.25
CA LEU A 34 -14.78 -3.18 -19.56
C LEU A 34 -14.10 -3.81 -18.35
N VAL A 35 -14.58 -4.96 -17.90
CA VAL A 35 -14.00 -5.72 -16.78
C VAL A 35 -13.64 -7.11 -17.27
N GLU A 36 -12.43 -7.56 -16.97
CA GLU A 36 -12.03 -8.93 -17.31
C GLU A 36 -12.82 -9.96 -16.52
N ASN A 37 -13.19 -11.03 -17.21
CA ASN A 37 -13.94 -12.16 -16.66
C ASN A 37 -13.30 -12.67 -15.35
N ASN A 38 -14.11 -12.75 -14.29
CA ASN A 38 -13.70 -13.13 -12.94
C ASN A 38 -12.59 -12.24 -12.35
N GLY A 39 -12.39 -11.01 -12.85
CA GLY A 39 -11.37 -10.10 -12.34
C GLY A 39 -11.58 -9.71 -10.88
N GLY A 40 -12.84 -9.59 -10.43
CA GLY A 40 -13.18 -9.25 -9.05
C GLY A 40 -13.45 -10.43 -8.13
N PHE A 41 -13.43 -11.67 -8.64
CA PHE A 41 -13.90 -12.87 -7.93
C PHE A 41 -13.18 -13.07 -6.58
N GLU A 42 -11.87 -12.99 -6.55
CA GLU A 42 -11.07 -13.17 -5.34
C GLU A 42 -11.27 -12.04 -4.29
N ALA A 43 -11.76 -10.88 -4.73
CA ALA A 43 -12.18 -9.79 -3.85
C ALA A 43 -13.66 -9.89 -3.44
N GLY A 44 -14.35 -10.96 -3.87
CA GLY A 44 -15.76 -11.23 -3.57
C GLY A 44 -16.74 -10.41 -4.40
N PHE A 45 -16.38 -10.08 -5.65
CA PHE A 45 -17.25 -9.42 -6.61
C PHE A 45 -17.42 -10.29 -7.86
N GLU A 46 -18.66 -10.78 -8.04
CA GLU A 46 -19.03 -11.64 -9.16
C GLU A 46 -19.25 -10.83 -10.44
N ASN A 47 -19.13 -11.49 -11.60
CA ASN A 47 -19.37 -10.87 -12.90
C ASN A 47 -20.78 -10.24 -13.02
N GLU A 48 -21.80 -10.88 -12.42
CA GLU A 48 -23.17 -10.41 -12.41
C GLU A 48 -23.34 -9.06 -11.70
N GLN A 49 -22.52 -8.79 -10.69
CA GLN A 49 -22.52 -7.49 -10.00
C GLN A 49 -21.96 -6.38 -10.91
N TYR A 50 -20.93 -6.69 -11.70
CA TYR A 50 -20.36 -5.74 -12.68
C TYR A 50 -21.32 -5.50 -13.85
N THR A 51 -21.94 -6.53 -14.40
CA THR A 51 -22.92 -6.37 -15.48
C THR A 51 -24.17 -5.63 -15.02
N SER A 52 -24.63 -5.88 -13.79
CA SER A 52 -25.73 -5.13 -13.16
C SER A 52 -25.38 -3.66 -12.92
N ALA A 53 -24.10 -3.34 -12.73
CA ALA A 53 -23.59 -1.99 -12.61
C ALA A 53 -23.40 -1.29 -13.98
N GLY A 54 -23.56 -2.01 -15.09
CA GLY A 54 -23.47 -1.51 -16.46
C GLY A 54 -22.11 -1.76 -17.15
N ALA A 55 -21.21 -2.56 -16.55
CA ALA A 55 -19.98 -2.97 -17.21
C ALA A 55 -20.24 -4.06 -18.25
N LYS A 56 -19.34 -4.13 -19.22
CA LYS A 56 -19.22 -5.25 -20.15
C LYS A 56 -18.11 -6.18 -19.65
N ILE A 57 -18.43 -7.47 -19.46
CA ILE A 57 -17.44 -8.49 -19.18
C ILE A 57 -16.77 -8.93 -20.48
N VAL A 58 -15.44 -9.04 -20.45
CA VAL A 58 -14.60 -9.53 -21.56
C VAL A 58 -13.70 -10.66 -21.07
N ASP A 59 -13.45 -11.63 -21.95
CA ASP A 59 -12.78 -12.87 -21.55
C ASP A 59 -11.25 -12.75 -21.48
N LYS A 60 -10.67 -11.78 -22.18
CA LYS A 60 -9.21 -11.65 -22.32
C LYS A 60 -8.73 -10.24 -22.00
N ALA A 61 -7.61 -10.16 -21.30
CA ALA A 61 -6.93 -8.90 -21.03
C ALA A 61 -6.58 -8.15 -22.32
N GLU A 62 -6.15 -8.86 -23.39
CA GLU A 62 -5.81 -8.26 -24.68
C GLU A 62 -6.93 -7.41 -25.25
N ASP A 63 -8.20 -7.86 -25.13
CA ASP A 63 -9.37 -7.10 -25.60
C ASP A 63 -9.54 -5.80 -24.82
N ILE A 64 -9.24 -5.83 -23.50
CA ILE A 64 -9.26 -4.63 -22.65
C ILE A 64 -8.16 -3.65 -23.07
N PHE A 65 -6.92 -4.12 -23.19
CA PHE A 65 -5.79 -3.26 -23.56
C PHE A 65 -5.96 -2.70 -25.00
N ASN A 66 -6.57 -3.46 -25.91
CA ASN A 66 -6.84 -3.00 -27.27
C ASN A 66 -7.93 -1.93 -27.34
N ASP A 67 -8.93 -2.00 -26.50
CA ASP A 67 -10.14 -1.16 -26.60
C ASP A 67 -10.15 0.03 -25.67
N ALA A 68 -9.61 -0.09 -24.45
CA ALA A 68 -9.71 0.94 -23.42
C ALA A 68 -8.77 2.13 -23.68
N GLU A 69 -9.24 3.32 -23.32
CA GLU A 69 -8.44 4.55 -23.30
C GLU A 69 -7.70 4.70 -21.95
N ILE A 70 -8.33 4.22 -20.86
CA ILE A 70 -7.76 4.21 -19.52
C ILE A 70 -7.72 2.77 -19.01
N ILE A 71 -6.56 2.31 -18.59
CA ILE A 71 -6.37 1.05 -17.88
C ILE A 71 -6.28 1.35 -16.38
N VAL A 72 -7.17 0.76 -15.59
CA VAL A 72 -7.22 0.91 -14.14
C VAL A 72 -6.82 -0.40 -13.48
N LYS A 73 -5.75 -0.36 -12.71
CA LYS A 73 -5.21 -1.52 -12.00
C LYS A 73 -4.97 -1.20 -10.53
N VAL A 74 -4.58 -2.21 -9.76
CA VAL A 74 -4.07 -2.05 -8.39
C VAL A 74 -2.55 -2.05 -8.40
N LYS A 75 -1.93 -3.08 -8.99
CA LYS A 75 -0.47 -3.22 -9.05
C LYS A 75 0.09 -2.83 -10.41
N GLU A 76 1.39 -2.60 -10.41
CA GLU A 76 2.17 -2.29 -11.60
C GLU A 76 1.95 -3.32 -12.71
N PRO A 77 1.85 -2.88 -13.96
CA PRO A 77 1.73 -3.78 -15.10
C PRO A 77 2.87 -4.79 -15.13
N GLN A 78 2.54 -6.07 -15.29
CA GLN A 78 3.52 -7.13 -15.46
C GLN A 78 4.02 -7.13 -16.91
N LYS A 79 5.15 -7.77 -17.17
CA LYS A 79 5.81 -7.74 -18.49
C LYS A 79 4.85 -7.98 -19.67
N VAL A 80 3.99 -8.99 -19.56
CA VAL A 80 3.01 -9.30 -20.61
C VAL A 80 1.97 -8.21 -20.81
N GLU A 81 1.62 -7.49 -19.76
CA GLU A 81 0.70 -6.35 -19.83
C GLU A 81 1.38 -5.12 -20.42
N VAL A 82 2.66 -4.89 -20.08
CA VAL A 82 3.46 -3.78 -20.65
C VAL A 82 3.54 -3.91 -22.17
N ASP A 83 3.68 -5.14 -22.68
CA ASP A 83 3.74 -5.40 -24.12
C ASP A 83 2.39 -5.11 -24.84
N MET A 84 1.27 -5.05 -24.10
CA MET A 84 -0.06 -4.72 -24.63
C MET A 84 -0.42 -3.22 -24.50
N ILE A 85 0.33 -2.46 -23.67
CA ILE A 85 0.06 -1.03 -23.48
C ILE A 85 0.36 -0.25 -24.77
N ARG A 86 -0.60 0.60 -25.18
CA ARG A 86 -0.53 1.35 -26.43
C ARG A 86 -0.04 2.79 -26.22
N GLU A 87 0.47 3.37 -27.27
CA GLU A 87 0.79 4.80 -27.32
C GLU A 87 -0.44 5.66 -26.95
N ASN A 88 -0.25 6.68 -26.13
CA ASN A 88 -1.27 7.58 -25.56
C ASN A 88 -2.30 6.91 -24.61
N GLN A 89 -2.23 5.62 -24.39
CA GLN A 89 -3.10 4.95 -23.42
C GLN A 89 -2.76 5.39 -22.00
N ILE A 90 -3.76 5.68 -21.19
CA ILE A 90 -3.58 6.09 -19.79
C ILE A 90 -3.51 4.83 -18.93
N VAL A 91 -2.48 4.73 -18.09
CA VAL A 91 -2.34 3.68 -17.07
C VAL A 91 -2.44 4.34 -15.69
N TYR A 92 -3.45 3.99 -14.93
CA TYR A 92 -3.77 4.56 -13.62
C TYR A 92 -3.72 3.46 -12.56
N THR A 93 -2.64 3.41 -11.78
CA THR A 93 -2.32 2.28 -10.87
C THR A 93 -1.15 2.64 -9.93
N TYR A 94 -0.80 1.76 -8.98
CA TYR A 94 0.53 1.78 -8.35
C TYR A 94 1.59 1.35 -9.36
N LEU A 95 2.72 2.05 -9.42
CA LEU A 95 3.79 1.78 -10.37
C LEU A 95 5.12 1.40 -9.71
N HIS A 96 5.50 2.06 -8.62
CA HIS A 96 6.76 1.83 -7.89
C HIS A 96 8.01 1.83 -8.80
N LEU A 97 8.07 2.74 -9.77
CA LEU A 97 9.06 2.72 -10.87
C LEU A 97 10.51 2.81 -10.41
N ALA A 98 10.81 3.55 -9.34
CA ALA A 98 12.18 3.70 -8.84
C ALA A 98 12.86 2.36 -8.43
N ALA A 99 12.08 1.32 -8.18
CA ALA A 99 12.56 -0.03 -7.86
C ALA A 99 12.44 -1.01 -9.05
N ALA A 100 11.93 -0.57 -10.23
CA ALA A 100 11.52 -1.44 -11.32
C ALA A 100 12.04 -0.96 -12.68
N LYS A 101 13.34 -1.16 -12.94
CA LYS A 101 14.00 -0.67 -14.17
C LYS A 101 13.34 -1.18 -15.45
N GLU A 102 13.10 -2.48 -15.56
CA GLU A 102 12.51 -3.08 -16.78
C GLU A 102 11.09 -2.54 -17.05
N LEU A 103 10.29 -2.37 -16.02
CA LEU A 103 8.98 -1.76 -16.12
C LEU A 103 9.08 -0.30 -16.61
N THR A 104 9.99 0.47 -16.01
CA THR A 104 10.21 1.87 -16.38
C THR A 104 10.58 2.00 -17.85
N GLU A 105 11.55 1.20 -18.34
CA GLU A 105 11.94 1.18 -19.76
C GLU A 105 10.79 0.76 -20.68
N GLY A 106 9.99 -0.22 -20.25
CA GLY A 106 8.81 -0.67 -20.99
C GLY A 106 7.77 0.43 -21.15
N LEU A 107 7.46 1.16 -20.07
CA LEU A 107 6.51 2.27 -20.10
C LEU A 107 7.02 3.48 -20.91
N ILE A 108 8.32 3.76 -20.88
CA ILE A 108 8.95 4.77 -21.74
C ILE A 108 8.76 4.36 -23.21
N LYS A 109 9.07 3.10 -23.52
CA LYS A 109 8.97 2.59 -24.91
C LYS A 109 7.53 2.57 -25.44
N SER A 110 6.55 2.27 -24.60
CA SER A 110 5.13 2.22 -25.00
C SER A 110 4.56 3.61 -25.37
N LYS A 111 5.21 4.69 -24.95
CA LYS A 111 4.73 6.08 -25.10
C LYS A 111 3.34 6.32 -24.50
N SER A 112 3.00 5.57 -23.47
CA SER A 112 1.76 5.71 -22.70
C SER A 112 1.83 6.88 -21.73
N VAL A 113 0.69 7.17 -21.08
CA VAL A 113 0.54 8.18 -20.02
C VAL A 113 0.37 7.45 -18.70
N ASN A 114 1.34 7.51 -17.82
CA ASN A 114 1.39 6.68 -16.63
C ASN A 114 1.24 7.52 -15.36
N ILE A 115 0.12 7.32 -14.66
CA ILE A 115 -0.25 8.05 -13.45
C ILE A 115 -0.16 7.09 -12.27
N ALA A 116 0.82 7.33 -11.40
CA ALA A 116 1.10 6.51 -10.23
C ALA A 116 0.27 6.99 -9.03
N TYR A 117 -0.46 6.07 -8.39
CA TYR A 117 -1.21 6.37 -7.17
C TYR A 117 -0.32 6.89 -6.04
N GLU A 118 0.84 6.27 -5.86
CA GLU A 118 1.74 6.54 -4.74
C GLU A 118 2.46 7.88 -4.79
N THR A 119 2.38 8.62 -5.89
CA THR A 119 3.00 9.93 -6.02
C THR A 119 2.00 11.08 -6.11
N VAL A 120 0.69 10.81 -6.17
CA VAL A 120 -0.36 11.83 -6.01
C VAL A 120 -0.29 12.40 -4.60
N THR A 121 -0.30 13.73 -4.50
CA THR A 121 -0.21 14.44 -3.21
C THR A 121 -1.52 15.12 -2.83
N ASP A 122 -1.60 15.63 -1.61
CA ASP A 122 -2.56 16.65 -1.19
C ASP A 122 -1.83 17.99 -0.92
N ASP A 123 -2.59 19.03 -0.57
CA ASP A 123 -2.01 20.36 -0.30
C ASP A 123 -1.05 20.40 0.91
N ASN A 124 -1.05 19.36 1.73
CA ASN A 124 -0.14 19.19 2.86
C ASN A 124 1.05 18.27 2.55
N GLY A 125 1.21 17.84 1.30
CA GLY A 125 2.23 16.90 0.87
C GLY A 125 2.01 15.44 1.33
N ARG A 126 0.79 15.09 1.78
CA ARG A 126 0.43 13.73 2.11
C ARG A 126 0.12 12.95 0.82
N LEU A 127 0.07 11.63 0.92
CA LEU A 127 -0.16 10.71 -0.21
C LEU A 127 -1.55 10.07 -0.11
N PRO A 128 -2.62 10.76 -0.54
CA PRO A 128 -4.01 10.33 -0.30
C PRO A 128 -4.36 9.00 -0.96
N LEU A 129 -3.69 8.62 -2.05
CA LEU A 129 -3.97 7.35 -2.74
C LEU A 129 -3.10 6.20 -2.22
N LEU A 130 -2.01 6.48 -1.47
CA LEU A 130 -1.22 5.49 -0.77
C LEU A 130 -1.76 5.21 0.65
N ALA A 131 -2.28 6.23 1.31
CA ALA A 131 -2.78 6.16 2.69
C ALA A 131 -3.77 5.01 2.96
N PRO A 132 -4.73 4.67 2.07
CA PRO A 132 -5.64 3.54 2.30
C PRO A 132 -4.91 2.20 2.48
N MET A 133 -3.88 1.95 1.68
CA MET A 133 -3.11 0.70 1.79
C MET A 133 -2.22 0.68 3.02
N SER A 134 -1.65 1.82 3.40
CA SER A 134 -0.93 1.98 4.66
C SER A 134 -1.85 1.75 5.88
N ALA A 135 -3.10 2.22 5.81
CA ALA A 135 -4.09 2.00 6.86
C ALA A 135 -4.47 0.52 6.99
N VAL A 136 -4.71 -0.16 5.85
CA VAL A 136 -4.99 -1.61 5.85
C VAL A 136 -3.80 -2.39 6.40
N ALA A 137 -2.58 -2.08 5.97
CA ALA A 137 -1.36 -2.73 6.44
C ALA A 137 -1.16 -2.55 7.95
N GLY A 138 -1.38 -1.33 8.47
CA GLY A 138 -1.30 -1.03 9.89
C GLY A 138 -2.30 -1.85 10.73
N ARG A 139 -3.54 -1.93 10.29
CA ARG A 139 -4.58 -2.75 10.96
C ARG A 139 -4.25 -4.24 10.90
N MET A 140 -3.82 -4.70 9.74
CA MET A 140 -3.47 -6.09 9.50
C MET A 140 -2.24 -6.52 10.29
N SER A 141 -1.29 -5.62 10.56
CA SER A 141 -0.08 -5.92 11.35
C SER A 141 -0.42 -6.41 12.76
N VAL A 142 -1.44 -5.85 13.38
CA VAL A 142 -1.90 -6.29 14.72
C VAL A 142 -2.67 -7.61 14.63
N GLN A 143 -3.53 -7.78 13.62
CA GLN A 143 -4.27 -9.03 13.41
C GLN A 143 -3.32 -10.20 13.17
N ALA A 144 -2.36 -10.05 12.24
CA ALA A 144 -1.36 -11.05 11.94
C ALA A 144 -0.41 -11.29 13.14
N GLY A 145 0.03 -10.22 13.81
CA GLY A 145 0.88 -10.30 14.99
C GLY A 145 0.21 -11.04 16.15
N ALA A 146 -1.06 -10.76 16.42
CA ALA A 146 -1.84 -11.45 17.45
C ALA A 146 -1.98 -12.95 17.15
N HIS A 147 -2.26 -13.30 15.87
CA HIS A 147 -2.30 -14.69 15.43
C HIS A 147 -0.94 -15.39 15.60
N CYS A 148 0.15 -14.71 15.21
CA CYS A 148 1.49 -15.27 15.34
C CYS A 148 1.95 -15.46 16.80
N LEU A 149 1.33 -14.77 17.78
CA LEU A 149 1.59 -15.01 19.21
C LEU A 149 1.01 -16.33 19.73
N GLU A 150 0.11 -16.96 18.98
CA GLU A 150 -0.47 -18.25 19.35
C GLU A 150 0.58 -19.37 19.34
N LYS A 151 0.40 -20.38 20.20
CA LYS A 151 1.37 -21.47 20.34
C LYS A 151 1.56 -22.28 19.06
N ASN A 152 0.47 -22.49 18.31
CA ASN A 152 0.49 -23.23 17.04
C ASN A 152 1.27 -22.49 15.94
N GLN A 153 1.40 -21.16 16.05
CA GLN A 153 2.20 -20.32 15.18
C GLN A 153 3.65 -20.16 15.65
N LYS A 154 4.09 -20.98 16.61
CA LYS A 154 5.41 -20.93 17.26
C LYS A 154 5.60 -19.69 18.15
N GLY A 155 4.56 -18.91 18.37
CA GLY A 155 4.53 -17.80 19.29
C GLY A 155 4.63 -18.25 20.77
N ARG A 156 4.68 -17.26 21.64
CA ARG A 156 4.86 -17.51 23.08
C ARG A 156 3.60 -18.00 23.81
N GLY A 157 2.46 -18.14 23.09
CA GLY A 157 1.19 -18.57 23.66
C GLY A 157 0.50 -17.43 24.45
N LEU A 158 0.60 -16.21 23.98
CA LEU A 158 0.03 -15.03 24.60
C LEU A 158 -1.24 -14.59 23.85
N LEU A 159 -2.31 -14.35 24.60
CA LEU A 159 -3.49 -13.65 24.08
C LEU A 159 -3.26 -12.14 24.18
N LEU A 160 -3.20 -11.45 23.04
CA LEU A 160 -2.79 -10.05 22.99
C LEU A 160 -3.66 -9.13 23.87
N GLY A 161 -4.97 -9.39 23.92
CA GLY A 161 -5.90 -8.63 24.73
C GLY A 161 -5.96 -9.05 26.22
N GLY A 162 -5.22 -10.07 26.64
CA GLY A 162 -5.33 -10.62 27.99
C GLY A 162 -6.66 -11.36 28.24
N ALA A 163 -7.02 -11.53 29.51
CA ALA A 163 -8.27 -12.13 29.94
C ALA A 163 -8.64 -11.57 31.34
N PRO A 164 -9.84 -11.82 31.87
CA PRO A 164 -10.16 -11.40 33.23
C PRO A 164 -9.09 -11.83 34.25
N GLY A 165 -8.45 -10.84 34.89
CA GLY A 165 -7.35 -11.05 35.84
C GLY A 165 -5.97 -11.30 35.21
N VAL A 166 -5.87 -11.24 33.86
CA VAL A 166 -4.60 -11.37 33.11
C VAL A 166 -4.41 -10.15 32.22
N THR A 167 -3.30 -9.46 32.39
CA THR A 167 -2.97 -8.29 31.57
C THR A 167 -2.72 -8.65 30.11
N GLY A 168 -3.08 -7.75 29.20
CA GLY A 168 -2.76 -7.87 27.78
C GLY A 168 -1.26 -7.79 27.49
N GLY A 169 -0.88 -8.16 26.28
CA GLY A 169 0.49 -8.08 25.80
C GLY A 169 0.95 -6.65 25.54
N THR A 170 2.27 -6.46 25.49
CA THR A 170 2.90 -5.19 25.15
C THR A 170 3.14 -5.11 23.63
N VAL A 171 2.55 -4.11 23.01
CA VAL A 171 2.75 -3.78 21.59
C VAL A 171 3.65 -2.54 21.49
N VAL A 172 4.73 -2.66 20.76
CA VAL A 172 5.64 -1.53 20.44
C VAL A 172 5.51 -1.22 18.95
N ILE A 173 5.10 -0.01 18.63
CA ILE A 173 4.92 0.47 17.26
C ILE A 173 6.02 1.48 16.95
N LEU A 174 6.83 1.18 15.95
CA LEU A 174 7.89 2.07 15.44
C LEU A 174 7.36 2.88 14.25
N GLY A 175 7.30 4.19 14.41
CA GLY A 175 6.71 5.14 13.47
C GLY A 175 5.23 5.43 13.76
N GLY A 176 4.91 6.70 13.99
CA GLY A 176 3.56 7.20 14.24
C GLY A 176 2.82 7.66 12.97
N GLY A 177 3.28 7.27 11.78
CA GLY A 177 2.64 7.56 10.49
C GLY A 177 1.28 6.89 10.32
N VAL A 178 0.77 6.80 9.08
CA VAL A 178 -0.52 6.17 8.78
C VAL A 178 -0.55 4.70 9.23
N VAL A 179 0.53 3.95 8.99
CA VAL A 179 0.67 2.56 9.43
C VAL A 179 0.54 2.46 10.96
N GLY A 180 1.36 3.22 11.68
CA GLY A 180 1.41 3.16 13.15
C GLY A 180 0.12 3.63 13.81
N GLU A 181 -0.50 4.70 13.32
CA GLU A 181 -1.82 5.15 13.78
C GLU A 181 -2.88 4.04 13.66
N ASN A 182 -2.94 3.39 12.49
CA ASN A 182 -3.91 2.33 12.26
C ASN A 182 -3.59 1.02 13.02
N ALA A 183 -2.32 0.73 13.26
CA ALA A 183 -1.91 -0.33 14.18
C ALA A 183 -2.38 -0.02 15.62
N ALA A 184 -2.22 1.22 16.07
CA ALA A 184 -2.67 1.66 17.39
C ALA A 184 -4.19 1.55 17.56
N VAL A 185 -4.98 1.87 16.51
CA VAL A 185 -6.45 1.69 16.55
C VAL A 185 -6.83 0.26 16.91
N ILE A 186 -6.18 -0.72 16.28
CA ILE A 186 -6.50 -2.13 16.54
C ILE A 186 -5.92 -2.62 17.86
N ALA A 187 -4.65 -2.29 18.14
CA ALA A 187 -3.98 -2.74 19.37
C ALA A 187 -4.66 -2.20 20.63
N THR A 188 -5.05 -0.93 20.64
CA THR A 188 -5.82 -0.33 21.76
C THR A 188 -7.23 -0.90 21.85
N GLY A 189 -7.88 -1.18 20.71
CA GLY A 189 -9.17 -1.87 20.66
C GLY A 189 -9.12 -3.30 21.23
N MET A 190 -7.98 -3.97 21.08
CA MET A 190 -7.72 -5.27 21.69
C MET A 190 -7.28 -5.17 23.17
N GLN A 191 -7.21 -3.99 23.75
CA GLN A 191 -6.80 -3.75 25.14
C GLN A 191 -5.33 -4.13 25.44
N ALA A 192 -4.47 -4.13 24.44
CA ALA A 192 -3.04 -4.28 24.64
C ALA A 192 -2.41 -3.04 25.27
N LYS A 193 -1.26 -3.20 25.94
CA LYS A 193 -0.42 -2.08 26.35
C LYS A 193 0.34 -1.58 25.12
N VAL A 194 0.06 -0.36 24.65
CA VAL A 194 0.55 0.16 23.39
C VAL A 194 1.55 1.29 23.57
N HIS A 195 2.79 1.08 23.12
CA HIS A 195 3.81 2.12 22.99
C HIS A 195 3.92 2.54 21.52
N ILE A 196 3.96 3.85 21.24
CA ILE A 196 4.20 4.38 19.89
C ILE A 196 5.46 5.23 19.94
N VAL A 197 6.43 4.84 19.14
CA VAL A 197 7.72 5.52 19.01
C VAL A 197 7.71 6.38 17.75
N ASP A 198 8.01 7.67 17.89
CA ASP A 198 8.20 8.57 16.74
C ASP A 198 9.25 9.64 17.09
N LYS A 199 9.92 10.16 16.06
CA LYS A 199 10.87 11.27 16.24
C LYS A 199 10.19 12.63 16.41
N SER A 200 8.96 12.74 15.90
CA SER A 200 8.18 14.00 15.90
C SER A 200 7.32 14.14 17.14
N GLU A 201 7.72 15.04 18.05
CA GLU A 201 6.92 15.38 19.21
C GLU A 201 5.52 15.90 18.82
N ALA A 202 5.43 16.68 17.74
CA ALA A 202 4.16 17.18 17.24
C ALA A 202 3.23 16.03 16.81
N ARG A 203 3.80 15.00 16.17
CA ARG A 203 3.02 13.81 15.78
C ARG A 203 2.55 13.03 17.00
N LEU A 204 3.43 12.80 17.97
CA LEU A 204 3.07 12.14 19.23
C LEU A 204 1.94 12.87 19.95
N LYS A 205 1.96 14.21 20.01
CA LYS A 205 0.87 15.02 20.59
C LYS A 205 -0.46 14.81 19.85
N GLN A 206 -0.44 14.73 18.52
CA GLN A 206 -1.65 14.42 17.75
C GLN A 206 -2.20 13.03 18.09
N LEU A 207 -1.34 12.02 18.20
CA LEU A 207 -1.73 10.65 18.55
C LEU A 207 -2.30 10.59 19.99
N VAL A 208 -1.70 11.28 20.93
CA VAL A 208 -2.27 11.41 22.29
C VAL A 208 -3.65 12.10 22.27
N GLY A 209 -3.82 13.11 21.43
CA GLY A 209 -5.13 13.75 21.23
C GLY A 209 -6.21 12.77 20.69
N MET A 210 -5.81 11.78 19.90
CA MET A 210 -6.71 10.78 19.32
C MET A 210 -7.01 9.61 20.29
N PHE A 211 -6.00 9.12 21.01
CA PHE A 211 -6.07 7.87 21.77
C PHE A 211 -6.14 8.10 23.29
N GLY A 212 -5.82 9.29 23.77
CA GLY A 212 -5.75 9.58 25.20
C GLY A 212 -4.70 8.75 25.93
N ASP A 213 -5.08 8.18 27.05
CA ASP A 213 -4.26 7.31 27.91
C ASP A 213 -4.13 5.86 27.42
N LYS A 214 -4.77 5.51 26.30
CA LYS A 214 -4.68 4.17 25.71
C LYS A 214 -3.34 3.91 25.03
N ILE A 215 -2.54 4.93 24.79
CA ILE A 215 -1.18 4.81 24.24
C ILE A 215 -0.16 5.45 25.16
N ILE A 216 1.07 4.95 25.07
CA ILE A 216 2.25 5.54 25.70
C ILE A 216 3.10 6.12 24.57
N PRO A 217 3.14 7.45 24.43
CA PRO A 217 3.95 8.10 23.41
C PRO A 217 5.42 8.10 23.82
N GLU A 218 6.29 7.70 22.89
CA GLU A 218 7.73 7.57 23.11
C GLU A 218 8.49 8.38 22.05
N GLN A 219 9.24 9.40 22.46
CA GLN A 219 10.09 10.14 21.53
C GLN A 219 11.40 9.40 21.33
N SER A 220 11.73 9.05 20.07
CA SER A 220 12.79 8.11 19.73
C SER A 220 14.19 8.48 20.22
N ASP A 221 14.51 9.77 20.37
CA ASP A 221 15.77 10.30 20.88
C ASP A 221 15.83 10.44 22.43
N LYS A 222 14.75 10.13 23.12
CA LYS A 222 14.62 10.26 24.59
C LYS A 222 14.41 8.94 25.31
N ILE A 223 14.32 7.81 24.58
CA ILE A 223 14.01 6.50 25.15
C ILE A 223 15.19 5.54 25.04
N ASP A 224 15.19 4.55 25.91
CA ASP A 224 16.02 3.35 25.79
C ASP A 224 15.30 2.35 24.86
N LEU A 225 15.49 2.51 23.55
CA LEU A 225 14.83 1.65 22.55
C LEU A 225 15.18 0.16 22.75
N PRO A 226 16.44 -0.25 23.00
CA PRO A 226 16.77 -1.65 23.31
C PRO A 226 15.93 -2.24 24.45
N LYS A 227 15.76 -1.50 25.54
CA LYS A 227 14.93 -1.93 26.67
C LYS A 227 13.47 -2.08 26.27
N LEU A 228 12.92 -1.11 25.53
CA LEU A 228 11.52 -1.18 25.09
C LEU A 228 11.28 -2.37 24.13
N VAL A 229 12.21 -2.63 23.23
CA VAL A 229 12.18 -3.79 22.31
C VAL A 229 12.20 -5.10 23.11
N ALA A 230 13.04 -5.22 24.16
CA ALA A 230 13.10 -6.40 25.02
C ALA A 230 11.77 -6.66 25.76
N GLU A 231 11.01 -5.62 26.07
CA GLU A 231 9.70 -5.72 26.75
C GLU A 231 8.54 -6.06 25.78
N ALA A 232 8.74 -5.94 24.48
CA ALA A 232 7.70 -6.18 23.48
C ALA A 232 7.28 -7.64 23.41
N ASP A 233 5.98 -7.88 23.31
CA ASP A 233 5.39 -9.16 22.91
C ASP A 233 5.11 -9.13 21.39
N LEU A 234 4.72 -7.97 20.88
CA LEU A 234 4.53 -7.68 19.47
C LEU A 234 5.24 -6.37 19.13
N LEU A 235 6.22 -6.44 18.23
CA LEU A 235 6.90 -5.27 17.64
C LEU A 235 6.38 -5.05 16.23
N ILE A 236 5.93 -3.83 15.92
CA ILE A 236 5.44 -3.44 14.60
C ILE A 236 6.36 -2.38 14.01
N GLY A 237 6.99 -2.71 12.90
CA GLY A 237 7.80 -1.79 12.10
C GLY A 237 6.93 -1.05 11.09
N GLY A 238 6.61 0.22 11.35
CA GLY A 238 5.77 1.05 10.50
C GLY A 238 6.46 2.35 10.05
N ASP A 239 7.76 2.49 10.29
CA ASP A 239 8.51 3.67 9.86
C ASP A 239 8.87 3.56 8.38
N LEU A 240 8.21 4.36 7.58
CA LEU A 240 8.28 4.35 6.13
C LEU A 240 8.69 5.74 5.64
N ILE A 241 9.76 5.79 4.85
CA ILE A 241 10.21 7.01 4.18
C ILE A 241 9.79 6.91 2.71
N PRO A 242 8.84 7.74 2.24
CA PRO A 242 8.41 7.70 0.84
C PRO A 242 9.58 7.81 -0.13
N GLY A 243 9.74 6.80 -1.01
CA GLY A 243 10.76 6.81 -2.06
C GLY A 243 12.19 6.50 -1.60
N ALA A 244 12.41 6.10 -0.34
CA ALA A 244 13.72 5.74 0.19
C ALA A 244 13.68 4.39 0.93
N GLU A 245 14.84 3.80 1.16
CA GLU A 245 14.98 2.61 2.00
C GLU A 245 14.65 2.96 3.46
N ALA A 246 13.94 2.06 4.15
CA ALA A 246 13.61 2.22 5.56
C ALA A 246 14.90 2.16 6.43
N PRO A 247 15.03 3.04 7.43
CA PRO A 247 16.18 2.97 8.34
C PRO A 247 16.11 1.70 9.20
N LYS A 248 17.26 1.06 9.44
CA LYS A 248 17.35 -0.09 10.34
C LYS A 248 17.34 0.39 11.80
N LEU A 249 16.14 0.43 12.39
CA LEU A 249 15.90 0.91 13.75
C LEU A 249 16.18 -0.17 14.81
N VAL A 250 15.95 -1.44 14.47
CA VAL A 250 16.10 -2.58 15.39
C VAL A 250 17.22 -3.48 14.92
N THR A 251 18.27 -3.57 15.74
CA THR A 251 19.44 -4.41 15.47
C THR A 251 19.18 -5.86 15.86
N ARG A 252 20.00 -6.79 15.34
CA ARG A 252 19.93 -8.20 15.72
C ARG A 252 20.18 -8.44 17.23
N ASP A 253 21.02 -7.62 17.86
CA ASP A 253 21.28 -7.76 19.29
C ASP A 253 20.06 -7.35 20.15
N MET A 254 19.28 -6.35 19.70
CA MET A 254 18.00 -6.04 20.33
C MET A 254 17.03 -7.22 20.19
N ILE A 255 16.99 -7.90 19.04
CA ILE A 255 16.10 -9.05 18.82
C ILE A 255 16.45 -10.21 19.75
N LYS A 256 17.74 -10.49 19.96
CA LYS A 256 18.18 -11.51 20.90
C LYS A 256 17.73 -11.24 22.35
N SER A 257 17.46 -9.98 22.69
CA SER A 257 16.95 -9.59 24.01
C SER A 257 15.43 -9.73 24.16
N MET A 258 14.70 -9.92 23.04
CA MET A 258 13.26 -10.09 23.06
C MET A 258 12.87 -11.41 23.75
N LYS A 259 11.67 -11.43 24.27
CA LYS A 259 11.11 -12.63 24.90
C LYS A 259 10.96 -13.73 23.86
N ARG A 260 11.31 -14.97 24.22
CA ARG A 260 11.13 -16.14 23.35
C ARG A 260 9.70 -16.25 22.84
N GLY A 261 9.51 -16.40 21.54
CA GLY A 261 8.22 -16.50 20.89
C GLY A 261 7.47 -15.15 20.77
N SER A 262 8.14 -14.01 21.03
CA SER A 262 7.63 -12.70 20.64
C SER A 262 7.52 -12.62 19.13
N VAL A 263 6.78 -11.65 18.64
CA VAL A 263 6.49 -11.48 17.22
C VAL A 263 6.97 -10.11 16.74
N ILE A 264 7.60 -10.10 15.58
CA ILE A 264 7.92 -8.90 14.81
C ILE A 264 7.05 -8.90 13.54
N VAL A 265 6.33 -7.83 13.29
CA VAL A 265 5.64 -7.56 12.02
C VAL A 265 6.29 -6.34 11.39
N ASP A 266 7.08 -6.55 10.34
CA ASP A 266 7.77 -5.46 9.65
C ASP A 266 6.96 -5.02 8.41
N VAL A 267 6.12 -4.00 8.59
CA VAL A 267 5.29 -3.45 7.52
C VAL A 267 6.13 -2.66 6.51
N ALA A 268 7.27 -2.12 6.93
CA ALA A 268 8.20 -1.39 6.07
C ALA A 268 9.00 -2.31 5.12
N ILE A 269 8.71 -3.61 5.10
CA ILE A 269 9.47 -4.62 4.34
C ILE A 269 9.52 -4.32 2.83
N ASP A 270 8.48 -3.72 2.25
CA ASP A 270 8.46 -3.31 0.84
C ASP A 270 9.55 -2.27 0.51
N GLN A 271 10.09 -1.61 1.52
CA GLN A 271 11.21 -0.66 1.43
C GLN A 271 12.46 -1.15 2.19
N GLY A 272 12.69 -2.45 2.20
CA GLY A 272 13.85 -3.07 2.84
C GLY A 272 13.66 -3.41 4.32
N GLY A 273 12.58 -2.97 4.97
CA GLY A 273 12.29 -3.21 6.38
C GLY A 273 13.09 -2.35 7.36
N CYS A 274 12.52 -2.06 8.53
CA CYS A 274 13.19 -1.31 9.59
C CYS A 274 13.89 -2.18 10.65
N VAL A 275 13.83 -3.49 10.50
CA VAL A 275 14.48 -4.47 11.37
C VAL A 275 15.63 -5.15 10.63
N GLU A 276 16.78 -5.27 11.26
CA GLU A 276 18.01 -5.78 10.63
C GLU A 276 17.86 -7.22 10.10
N THR A 277 17.09 -8.06 10.79
CA THR A 277 16.84 -9.45 10.42
C THR A 277 15.64 -9.64 9.48
N SER A 278 14.95 -8.56 9.10
CA SER A 278 13.82 -8.64 8.21
C SER A 278 14.23 -9.03 6.79
N LYS A 279 13.49 -9.98 6.24
CA LYS A 279 13.56 -10.39 4.83
C LYS A 279 12.15 -10.59 4.30
N PRO A 280 11.85 -10.24 3.04
CA PRO A 280 10.52 -10.38 2.47
C PRO A 280 10.02 -11.82 2.53
N THR A 281 8.76 -11.98 2.91
CA THR A 281 8.00 -13.23 2.85
C THR A 281 6.75 -13.06 2.00
N THR A 282 6.00 -14.14 1.81
CA THR A 282 4.78 -14.18 1.01
C THR A 282 3.58 -14.57 1.85
N HIS A 283 2.37 -14.36 1.34
CA HIS A 283 1.16 -14.84 2.04
C HIS A 283 1.10 -16.37 2.18
N GLY A 284 1.75 -17.13 1.29
CA GLY A 284 1.82 -18.59 1.36
C GLY A 284 2.79 -19.10 2.44
N GLU A 285 3.90 -18.40 2.65
CA GLU A 285 4.89 -18.70 3.69
C GLU A 285 5.20 -17.41 4.47
N PRO A 286 4.30 -16.99 5.38
CA PRO A 286 4.31 -15.64 5.92
C PRO A 286 5.37 -15.41 7.00
N THR A 287 5.88 -16.46 7.64
CA THR A 287 6.72 -16.34 8.84
C THR A 287 8.02 -17.13 8.76
N TYR A 288 9.01 -16.66 9.48
CA TYR A 288 10.24 -17.39 9.81
C TYR A 288 10.70 -17.03 11.23
N ILE A 289 11.68 -17.74 11.77
CA ILE A 289 12.19 -17.51 13.12
C ILE A 289 13.66 -17.12 13.06
N VAL A 290 14.01 -16.07 13.79
CA VAL A 290 15.40 -15.67 14.08
C VAL A 290 15.54 -15.41 15.57
N ASP A 291 16.56 -15.99 16.19
CA ASP A 291 16.86 -15.83 17.62
C ASP A 291 15.61 -16.04 18.52
N ASP A 292 14.84 -17.11 18.26
CA ASP A 292 13.58 -17.49 18.95
C ASP A 292 12.43 -16.47 18.80
N VAL A 293 12.52 -15.47 17.91
CA VAL A 293 11.49 -14.47 17.62
C VAL A 293 10.84 -14.76 16.27
N VAL A 294 9.51 -14.76 16.22
CA VAL A 294 8.73 -14.96 14.99
C VAL A 294 8.71 -13.69 14.17
N HIS A 295 9.10 -13.77 12.90
CA HIS A 295 9.09 -12.65 11.97
C HIS A 295 7.96 -12.86 10.94
N TYR A 296 7.07 -11.89 10.83
CA TYR A 296 6.07 -11.76 9.79
C TYR A 296 6.44 -10.55 8.94
N CYS A 297 6.96 -10.79 7.75
CA CYS A 297 7.49 -9.76 6.85
C CYS A 297 6.89 -9.89 5.45
N VAL A 298 5.57 -10.12 5.38
CA VAL A 298 4.87 -10.32 4.11
C VAL A 298 4.89 -9.03 3.30
N ALA A 299 5.51 -9.10 2.13
CA ALA A 299 5.41 -8.05 1.14
C ALA A 299 3.97 -7.95 0.62
N ASN A 300 3.49 -6.73 0.38
CA ASN A 300 2.12 -6.51 -0.07
C ASN A 300 1.04 -7.02 0.92
N MET A 301 1.20 -6.73 2.20
CA MET A 301 0.23 -7.14 3.24
C MET A 301 -1.24 -6.87 2.87
N PRO A 302 -1.62 -5.71 2.28
CA PRO A 302 -3.00 -5.44 1.91
C PRO A 302 -3.60 -6.43 0.90
N GLY A 303 -2.78 -7.12 0.12
CA GLY A 303 -3.20 -8.18 -0.81
C GLY A 303 -3.83 -9.39 -0.13
N GLY A 304 -3.52 -9.61 1.16
CA GLY A 304 -4.09 -10.70 1.97
C GLY A 304 -5.54 -10.45 2.43
N VAL A 305 -6.04 -9.24 2.28
CA VAL A 305 -7.45 -8.88 2.58
C VAL A 305 -8.06 -8.13 1.39
N PRO A 306 -8.18 -8.82 0.23
CA PRO A 306 -8.45 -8.16 -1.05
C PRO A 306 -9.78 -7.42 -1.08
N ARG A 307 -10.83 -7.91 -0.40
CA ARG A 307 -12.13 -7.23 -0.33
C ARG A 307 -12.02 -5.87 0.35
N THR A 308 -11.45 -5.84 1.55
CA THR A 308 -11.27 -4.58 2.31
C THR A 308 -10.37 -3.61 1.56
N SER A 309 -9.26 -4.11 1.03
CA SER A 309 -8.28 -3.32 0.32
C SER A 309 -8.82 -2.71 -0.97
N THR A 310 -9.60 -3.49 -1.75
CA THR A 310 -10.24 -3.00 -2.97
C THR A 310 -11.23 -1.88 -2.66
N LEU A 311 -12.09 -2.07 -1.66
CA LEU A 311 -13.06 -1.04 -1.25
C LEU A 311 -12.34 0.23 -0.77
N ALA A 312 -11.35 0.09 0.10
CA ALA A 312 -10.60 1.23 0.64
C ALA A 312 -9.84 2.00 -0.46
N LEU A 313 -9.23 1.28 -1.40
CA LEU A 313 -8.52 1.89 -2.52
C LEU A 313 -9.49 2.63 -3.44
N ASN A 314 -10.60 2.00 -3.83
CA ASN A 314 -11.59 2.60 -4.73
C ASN A 314 -12.21 3.88 -4.14
N ASN A 315 -12.48 3.92 -2.84
CA ASN A 315 -12.97 5.14 -2.18
C ASN A 315 -12.02 6.32 -2.37
N ALA A 316 -10.72 6.08 -2.42
CA ALA A 316 -9.72 7.12 -2.62
C ALA A 316 -9.47 7.44 -4.11
N THR A 317 -9.41 6.43 -4.98
CA THR A 317 -9.00 6.58 -6.37
C THR A 317 -10.13 7.01 -7.30
N LEU A 318 -11.38 6.62 -7.00
CA LEU A 318 -12.54 6.91 -7.86
C LEU A 318 -12.76 8.39 -8.14
N PRO A 319 -12.69 9.32 -7.16
CA PRO A 319 -12.90 10.75 -7.44
C PRO A 319 -11.91 11.31 -8.47
N PHE A 320 -10.66 10.85 -8.45
CA PHE A 320 -9.63 11.23 -9.42
C PHE A 320 -9.90 10.62 -10.79
N LEU A 321 -10.30 9.34 -10.82
CA LEU A 321 -10.64 8.66 -12.06
C LEU A 321 -11.84 9.30 -12.76
N VAL A 322 -12.88 9.69 -12.02
CA VAL A 322 -14.04 10.41 -12.57
C VAL A 322 -13.61 11.74 -13.20
N LYS A 323 -12.77 12.53 -12.52
CA LYS A 323 -12.23 13.77 -13.10
C LYS A 323 -11.43 13.49 -14.38
N LEU A 324 -10.58 12.45 -14.34
CA LEU A 324 -9.74 12.04 -15.45
C LEU A 324 -10.58 11.63 -16.67
N ALA A 325 -11.61 10.83 -16.45
CA ALA A 325 -12.51 10.34 -17.49
C ALA A 325 -13.39 11.45 -18.07
N ASN A 326 -13.90 12.37 -17.24
CA ASN A 326 -14.78 13.45 -17.69
C ASN A 326 -14.04 14.55 -18.47
N ASN A 327 -12.83 14.90 -18.04
CA ASN A 327 -12.13 16.07 -18.57
C ASN A 327 -10.95 15.73 -19.50
N GLY A 328 -10.52 14.45 -19.53
CA GLY A 328 -9.26 14.04 -20.13
C GLY A 328 -8.04 14.39 -19.25
N TYR A 329 -6.93 13.67 -19.47
CA TYR A 329 -5.76 13.78 -18.58
C TYR A 329 -5.07 15.15 -18.68
N GLN A 330 -4.96 15.73 -19.88
CA GLN A 330 -4.26 17.01 -20.08
C GLN A 330 -4.89 18.13 -19.26
N LYS A 331 -6.21 18.30 -19.37
CA LYS A 331 -6.93 19.32 -18.62
C LYS A 331 -6.88 19.02 -17.12
N THR A 332 -7.19 17.79 -16.73
CA THR A 332 -7.24 17.38 -15.31
C THR A 332 -5.92 17.61 -14.60
N LEU A 333 -4.80 17.18 -15.20
CA LEU A 333 -3.48 17.32 -14.59
C LEU A 333 -2.97 18.76 -14.63
N SER A 334 -3.34 19.55 -15.64
CA SER A 334 -2.97 20.98 -15.71
C SER A 334 -3.67 21.83 -14.67
N GLU A 335 -4.90 21.47 -14.27
CA GLU A 335 -5.72 22.20 -13.30
C GLU A 335 -5.49 21.75 -11.84
N ASP A 336 -4.89 20.57 -11.63
CA ASP A 336 -4.67 19.97 -10.29
C ASP A 336 -3.19 19.58 -10.11
N LYS A 337 -2.42 20.49 -9.49
CA LYS A 337 -0.98 20.28 -9.23
C LYS A 337 -0.69 19.03 -8.38
N ASN A 338 -1.61 18.66 -7.50
CA ASN A 338 -1.48 17.52 -6.62
C ASN A 338 -1.68 16.20 -7.38
N PHE A 339 -2.63 16.19 -8.30
CA PHE A 339 -2.84 15.05 -9.19
C PHE A 339 -1.72 14.98 -10.26
N LEU A 340 -1.23 16.12 -10.74
CA LEU A 340 -0.09 16.18 -11.67
C LEU A 340 1.16 15.50 -11.11
N ALA A 341 1.38 15.55 -9.78
CA ALA A 341 2.48 14.83 -9.12
C ALA A 341 2.41 13.30 -9.33
N GLY A 342 1.23 12.78 -9.70
CA GLY A 342 1.03 11.39 -10.08
C GLY A 342 1.62 11.02 -11.44
N LEU A 343 1.88 11.99 -12.33
CA LEU A 343 2.39 11.73 -13.68
C LEU A 343 3.87 11.32 -13.63
N ASN A 344 4.17 10.05 -13.80
CA ASN A 344 5.53 9.52 -13.66
C ASN A 344 6.22 9.28 -15.00
N VAL A 345 5.48 8.87 -16.04
CA VAL A 345 5.97 8.75 -17.43
C VAL A 345 4.91 9.29 -18.36
N HIS A 346 5.30 10.15 -19.27
CA HIS A 346 4.42 10.78 -20.26
C HIS A 346 4.99 10.65 -21.66
N LYS A 347 4.37 9.83 -22.50
CA LYS A 347 4.72 9.70 -23.93
C LYS A 347 6.22 9.50 -24.18
N GLY A 348 6.86 8.66 -23.39
CA GLY A 348 8.29 8.35 -23.46
C GLY A 348 9.20 9.27 -22.66
N MET A 349 8.68 10.31 -21.99
CA MET A 349 9.42 11.20 -21.09
C MET A 349 9.25 10.77 -19.64
N VAL A 350 10.34 10.77 -18.86
CA VAL A 350 10.30 10.53 -17.41
C VAL A 350 9.99 11.84 -16.70
N THR A 351 8.87 11.87 -15.99
CA THR A 351 8.32 13.07 -15.34
C THR A 351 8.31 13.01 -13.82
N TYR A 352 8.90 11.96 -13.26
CA TYR A 352 9.11 11.84 -11.82
C TYR A 352 10.61 11.80 -11.51
N LYS A 353 11.07 12.84 -10.78
CA LYS A 353 12.50 13.09 -10.57
C LYS A 353 13.25 11.91 -9.92
N ALA A 354 12.65 11.26 -8.92
CA ALA A 354 13.31 10.14 -8.25
C ALA A 354 13.59 8.96 -9.21
N VAL A 355 12.70 8.71 -10.16
CA VAL A 355 12.88 7.68 -11.21
C VAL A 355 14.00 8.09 -12.18
N ALA A 356 13.99 9.36 -12.60
CA ALA A 356 15.03 9.89 -13.47
C ALA A 356 16.43 9.78 -12.84
N ASP A 357 16.55 10.18 -11.57
CA ASP A 357 17.81 10.17 -10.83
C ASP A 357 18.36 8.73 -10.65
N VAL A 358 17.49 7.75 -10.31
CA VAL A 358 17.91 6.37 -10.05
C VAL A 358 18.43 5.68 -11.32
N PHE A 359 17.79 5.93 -12.47
CA PHE A 359 18.15 5.23 -13.72
C PHE A 359 18.92 6.07 -14.72
N GLY A 360 19.23 7.32 -14.39
CA GLY A 360 20.01 8.23 -15.24
C GLY A 360 19.22 8.73 -16.46
N HIS A 361 17.89 8.82 -16.36
CA HIS A 361 17.07 9.42 -17.41
C HIS A 361 17.03 10.94 -17.32
N ASN A 362 16.77 11.58 -18.44
CA ASN A 362 16.47 13.02 -18.46
C ASN A 362 15.10 13.25 -17.79
N PHE A 363 15.10 14.06 -16.73
CA PHE A 363 13.87 14.52 -16.09
C PHE A 363 13.22 15.62 -16.92
N VAL A 364 11.92 15.49 -17.15
CA VAL A 364 11.09 16.53 -17.76
C VAL A 364 10.05 16.98 -16.73
N ASP A 365 9.89 18.29 -16.54
CA ASP A 365 8.86 18.79 -15.63
C ASP A 365 7.47 18.30 -16.07
N PRO A 366 6.67 17.71 -15.17
CA PRO A 366 5.37 17.15 -15.54
C PRO A 366 4.39 18.22 -16.08
N GLY A 367 4.48 19.46 -15.60
CA GLY A 367 3.66 20.58 -16.10
C GLY A 367 4.05 21.04 -17.51
N GLU A 368 5.29 20.81 -17.91
CA GLU A 368 5.74 21.02 -19.31
C GLU A 368 5.35 19.83 -20.18
N ALA A 369 5.54 18.61 -19.66
CA ALA A 369 5.26 17.40 -20.40
C ALA A 369 3.77 17.26 -20.78
N VAL A 370 2.85 17.61 -19.88
CA VAL A 370 1.41 17.46 -20.10
C VAL A 370 0.86 18.40 -21.20
N LYS A 371 1.60 19.45 -21.56
CA LYS A 371 1.23 20.39 -22.65
C LYS A 371 1.53 19.85 -24.05
N ASN A 372 2.38 18.83 -24.14
CA ASN A 372 2.78 18.15 -25.36
C ASN A 372 1.97 16.85 -25.56
#